data_afdc6765e46f36f2c7866a74660ead4e
#
_entry.id   afdc6765e46f36f2c7866a74660ead4e
#
_cell.length_a   1.000
_cell.length_b   1.000
_cell.length_c   1.000
_cell.angle_alpha   90.00
_cell.angle_beta   90.00
_cell.angle_gamma   90.00
#
_symmetry.space_group_name_H-M   'P 1'
#
loop_
_entity.id
_entity.type
_entity.pdbx_description
1 polymer ?
#
loop_
_entity_poly.entity_id
_entity_poly.type
_entity_poly.pdbx_seq_one_letter_code
_entity_poly.pdbx_strand_id
1 'polypeptide(L)'
;MQRLSTESIQSFDAGSTSADGDARQALGDDGVVCLRGAFEASWLSIVEDGIVAALAGASVDLEVVKREGDKGQFSFSSGAWQTVEPFQRFIFDSPLADLVWPLLDSSTLTLFYDFLLIKEAHSDSALTPWHQDHSYYPLDGTKVVNSWVALDHIPLESALRFLAGSHSSSTLYRAVDFDDPSAAYRHARSELPLPPINQDDRILVTSLQPGDMLVWWSHTLHCAPGNRLDRRRAAFSVNWLGDDVTYNGQPALDTYIDPLLSSGDHVVGDKFPLVRQSVAPNG
;
A
#
# COMPACT_ATOMS: atom_id res chain seq x y z
N MET A 1 2.76 -18.32 -22.96
CA MET A 1 2.10 -17.30 -22.12
C MET A 1 1.66 -16.16 -23.04
N GLN A 2 0.36 -16.03 -23.30
CA GLN A 2 -0.18 -14.86 -23.98
C GLN A 2 0.02 -13.63 -23.05
N ARG A 3 0.47 -12.52 -23.62
CA ARG A 3 0.65 -11.27 -22.85
C ARG A 3 -0.75 -10.72 -22.50
N LEU A 4 -1.00 -10.46 -21.23
CA LEU A 4 -2.14 -9.64 -20.80
C LEU A 4 -2.06 -8.27 -21.49
N SER A 5 -3.18 -7.74 -21.95
CA SER A 5 -3.23 -6.34 -22.41
C SER A 5 -3.00 -5.41 -21.22
N THR A 6 -2.05 -4.48 -21.34
CA THR A 6 -1.75 -3.53 -20.28
C THR A 6 -2.02 -2.11 -20.74
N GLU A 7 -2.66 -1.32 -19.87
CA GLU A 7 -2.91 0.11 -20.05
C GLU A 7 -2.15 0.91 -19.00
N SER A 8 -1.94 2.20 -19.25
CA SER A 8 -1.27 3.07 -18.29
C SER A 8 -2.22 3.47 -17.16
N ILE A 9 -1.74 3.47 -15.92
CA ILE A 9 -2.44 4.09 -14.79
C ILE A 9 -2.60 5.58 -15.08
N GLN A 10 -3.80 6.14 -14.83
CA GLN A 10 -4.03 7.58 -14.91
C GLN A 10 -3.11 8.33 -13.94
N SER A 11 -2.46 9.38 -14.45
CA SER A 11 -1.42 10.10 -13.70
C SER A 11 -1.71 11.58 -13.67
N PHE A 12 -1.49 12.20 -12.49
CA PHE A 12 -1.74 13.60 -12.23
C PHE A 12 -0.53 14.23 -11.54
N ASP A 13 -0.22 15.49 -11.86
CA ASP A 13 0.85 16.22 -11.18
C ASP A 13 0.41 16.56 -9.75
N ALA A 14 1.15 16.09 -8.76
CA ALA A 14 0.90 16.43 -7.37
C ALA A 14 1.07 17.95 -7.15
N GLY A 15 0.14 18.58 -6.44
CA GLY A 15 0.15 20.02 -6.18
C GLY A 15 -0.60 20.87 -7.22
N SER A 16 -1.20 20.26 -8.25
CA SER A 16 -2.16 20.95 -9.12
C SER A 16 -3.55 20.92 -8.48
N THR A 17 -4.09 22.07 -8.11
CA THR A 17 -5.40 22.19 -7.44
C THR A 17 -6.59 21.70 -8.31
N SER A 18 -6.40 21.53 -9.61
CA SER A 18 -7.39 20.90 -10.50
C SER A 18 -7.28 19.38 -10.52
N ALA A 19 -6.16 18.80 -10.04
CA ALA A 19 -5.90 17.37 -10.09
C ALA A 19 -6.67 16.58 -9.03
N ASP A 20 -7.03 17.17 -7.89
CA ASP A 20 -7.66 16.45 -6.79
C ASP A 20 -9.01 15.82 -7.20
N GLY A 21 -9.86 16.56 -7.91
CA GLY A 21 -11.15 16.07 -8.40
C GLY A 21 -10.99 14.99 -9.46
N ASP A 22 -10.09 15.21 -10.43
CA ASP A 22 -9.83 14.27 -11.51
C ASP A 22 -9.13 13.00 -11.01
N ALA A 23 -8.16 13.14 -10.07
CA ALA A 23 -7.48 12.02 -9.45
C ALA A 23 -8.43 11.18 -8.58
N ARG A 24 -9.34 11.83 -7.84
CA ARG A 24 -10.38 11.13 -7.07
C ARG A 24 -11.34 10.36 -8.00
N GLN A 25 -11.74 10.97 -9.12
CA GLN A 25 -12.58 10.30 -10.12
C GLN A 25 -11.86 9.07 -10.69
N ALA A 26 -10.60 9.22 -11.09
CA ALA A 26 -9.78 8.11 -11.61
C ALA A 26 -9.60 6.99 -10.59
N LEU A 27 -9.37 7.33 -9.31
CA LEU A 27 -9.30 6.36 -8.21
C LEU A 27 -10.64 5.63 -8.03
N GLY A 28 -11.77 6.34 -8.17
CA GLY A 28 -13.11 5.77 -8.12
C GLY A 28 -13.44 4.85 -9.31
N ASP A 29 -12.96 5.15 -10.50
CA ASP A 29 -13.24 4.38 -11.71
C ASP A 29 -12.32 3.18 -11.86
N ASP A 30 -11.03 3.37 -11.69
CA ASP A 30 -9.99 2.38 -11.96
C ASP A 30 -9.52 1.61 -10.72
N GLY A 31 -9.71 2.17 -9.53
CA GLY A 31 -9.25 1.59 -8.26
C GLY A 31 -7.81 1.96 -7.90
N VAL A 32 -7.10 2.66 -8.80
CA VAL A 32 -5.72 3.10 -8.60
C VAL A 32 -5.46 4.38 -9.37
N VAL A 33 -4.60 5.25 -8.81
CA VAL A 33 -4.14 6.49 -9.44
C VAL A 33 -2.65 6.70 -9.14
N CYS A 34 -1.96 7.44 -10.02
CA CYS A 34 -0.58 7.84 -9.83
C CYS A 34 -0.49 9.36 -9.66
N LEU A 35 0.12 9.81 -8.57
CA LEU A 35 0.50 11.20 -8.34
C LEU A 35 1.98 11.38 -8.69
N ARG A 36 2.26 12.18 -9.71
CA ARG A 36 3.61 12.44 -10.20
C ARG A 36 4.30 13.53 -9.40
N GLY A 37 5.58 13.32 -9.08
CA GLY A 37 6.37 14.30 -8.35
C GLY A 37 5.77 14.66 -6.98
N ALA A 38 5.14 13.71 -6.32
CA ALA A 38 4.48 13.90 -5.03
C ALA A 38 5.47 14.33 -3.92
N PHE A 39 6.73 13.91 -4.05
CA PHE A 39 7.76 14.20 -3.05
C PHE A 39 9.05 14.69 -3.68
N GLU A 40 9.58 15.76 -3.11
CA GLU A 40 10.93 16.25 -3.42
C GLU A 40 12.01 15.32 -2.85
N ALA A 41 13.23 15.42 -3.38
CA ALA A 41 14.37 14.61 -2.95
C ALA A 41 14.68 14.72 -1.45
N SER A 42 14.39 15.87 -0.83
CA SER A 42 14.54 16.08 0.62
C SER A 42 13.70 15.13 1.45
N TRP A 43 12.45 14.88 1.05
CA TRP A 43 11.58 13.92 1.73
C TRP A 43 12.01 12.48 1.49
N LEU A 44 12.47 12.15 0.28
CA LEU A 44 13.01 10.82 -0.02
C LEU A 44 14.27 10.53 0.80
N SER A 45 15.13 11.54 1.03
CA SER A 45 16.30 11.40 1.88
C SER A 45 15.93 11.05 3.33
N ILE A 46 14.84 11.62 3.86
CA ILE A 46 14.34 11.27 5.19
C ILE A 46 13.91 9.80 5.26
N VAL A 47 13.23 9.31 4.22
CA VAL A 47 12.85 7.89 4.17
C VAL A 47 14.07 6.98 4.04
N GLU A 48 15.10 7.38 3.26
CA GLU A 48 16.37 6.65 3.18
C GLU A 48 17.11 6.58 4.53
N ASP A 49 17.12 7.67 5.30
CA ASP A 49 17.65 7.66 6.67
C ASP A 49 16.88 6.66 7.55
N GLY A 50 15.56 6.59 7.38
CA GLY A 50 14.71 5.60 8.04
C GLY A 50 15.05 4.16 7.64
N ILE A 51 15.31 3.91 6.36
CA ILE A 51 15.76 2.59 5.88
C ILE A 51 17.07 2.20 6.54
N VAL A 52 18.05 3.10 6.57
CA VAL A 52 19.34 2.85 7.23
C VAL A 52 19.14 2.51 8.70
N ALA A 53 18.30 3.26 9.41
CA ALA A 53 17.99 3.01 10.83
C ALA A 53 17.28 1.67 11.02
N ALA A 54 16.28 1.35 10.19
CA ALA A 54 15.55 0.09 10.26
C ALA A 54 16.48 -1.12 10.03
N LEU A 55 17.33 -1.08 8.99
CA LEU A 55 18.32 -2.12 8.72
C LEU A 55 19.39 -2.25 9.81
N ALA A 56 19.67 -1.19 10.55
CA ALA A 56 20.56 -1.19 11.71
C ALA A 56 19.89 -1.71 13.01
N GLY A 57 18.61 -2.12 12.95
CA GLY A 57 17.89 -2.73 14.07
C GLY A 57 16.95 -1.79 14.83
N ALA A 58 16.67 -0.57 14.32
CA ALA A 58 15.68 0.32 14.92
C ALA A 58 14.24 -0.18 14.71
N SER A 59 13.98 -0.94 13.64
CA SER A 59 12.70 -1.61 13.43
C SER A 59 12.70 -2.98 14.10
N VAL A 60 11.71 -3.21 14.97
CA VAL A 60 11.57 -4.49 15.69
C VAL A 60 10.97 -5.60 14.82
N ASP A 61 10.27 -5.24 13.75
CA ASP A 61 9.53 -6.17 12.88
C ASP A 61 10.15 -6.25 11.45
N LEU A 62 11.45 -5.94 11.33
CA LEU A 62 12.14 -6.06 10.05
C LEU A 62 12.41 -7.55 9.75
N GLU A 63 11.78 -8.03 8.69
CA GLU A 63 12.02 -9.36 8.14
C GLU A 63 12.93 -9.30 6.92
N VAL A 64 13.84 -10.27 6.82
CA VAL A 64 14.76 -10.41 5.68
C VAL A 64 14.59 -11.81 5.09
N VAL A 65 14.06 -11.88 3.89
CA VAL A 65 13.82 -13.12 3.15
C VAL A 65 14.83 -13.26 2.04
N LYS A 66 15.63 -14.33 2.10
CA LYS A 66 16.53 -14.73 1.02
C LYS A 66 16.10 -16.08 0.48
N ARG A 67 15.67 -16.10 -0.78
CA ARG A 67 15.22 -17.33 -1.43
C ARG A 67 16.37 -18.04 -2.14
N GLU A 68 16.27 -19.37 -2.21
CA GLU A 68 17.25 -20.18 -2.92
C GLU A 68 17.26 -19.79 -4.41
N GLY A 69 18.47 -19.58 -4.97
CA GLY A 69 18.67 -19.17 -6.35
C GLY A 69 18.70 -17.66 -6.60
N ASP A 70 18.17 -16.83 -5.68
CA ASP A 70 18.28 -15.38 -5.77
C ASP A 70 19.66 -14.91 -5.31
N LYS A 71 20.22 -13.90 -6.03
CA LYS A 71 21.44 -13.20 -5.60
C LYS A 71 21.12 -12.12 -4.56
N GLY A 72 19.98 -11.45 -4.73
CA GLY A 72 19.44 -10.46 -3.81
C GLY A 72 18.61 -11.04 -2.68
N GLN A 73 18.06 -10.15 -1.87
CA GLN A 73 17.13 -10.47 -0.79
C GLN A 73 15.94 -9.52 -0.84
N PHE A 74 14.87 -9.90 -0.18
CA PHE A 74 13.71 -9.06 0.06
C PHE A 74 13.65 -8.73 1.54
N SER A 75 13.65 -7.45 1.88
CA SER A 75 13.47 -6.98 3.25
C SER A 75 12.16 -6.20 3.34
N PHE A 76 11.39 -6.44 4.40
CA PHE A 76 10.16 -5.71 4.64
C PHE A 76 9.91 -5.53 6.13
N SER A 77 9.14 -4.50 6.48
CA SER A 77 8.74 -4.22 7.85
C SER A 77 7.37 -3.55 7.85
N SER A 78 6.51 -3.90 8.81
CA SER A 78 5.20 -3.27 9.01
C SER A 78 5.14 -2.60 10.37
N GLY A 79 4.60 -1.36 10.45
CA GLY A 79 4.49 -0.61 11.70
C GLY A 79 5.82 -0.02 12.21
N ALA A 80 6.83 0.08 11.35
CA ALA A 80 8.14 0.61 11.71
C ALA A 80 8.10 2.09 12.16
N TRP A 81 7.07 2.86 11.76
CA TRP A 81 6.89 4.24 12.17
C TRP A 81 6.90 4.43 13.69
N GLN A 82 6.49 3.41 14.45
CA GLN A 82 6.44 3.50 15.92
C GLN A 82 7.82 3.58 16.57
N THR A 83 8.85 3.10 15.91
CA THR A 83 10.23 3.01 16.46
C THR A 83 11.28 3.71 15.60
N VAL A 84 10.96 4.04 14.35
CA VAL A 84 11.88 4.67 13.39
C VAL A 84 11.48 6.13 13.19
N GLU A 85 12.14 7.05 13.87
CA GLU A 85 11.81 8.49 13.86
C GLU A 85 11.74 9.11 12.45
N PRO A 86 12.65 8.84 11.49
CA PRO A 86 12.51 9.37 10.14
C PRO A 86 11.20 8.95 9.44
N PHE A 87 10.67 7.76 9.70
CA PHE A 87 9.37 7.36 9.15
C PHE A 87 8.22 8.13 9.80
N GLN A 88 8.28 8.39 11.13
CA GLN A 88 7.31 9.27 11.79
C GLN A 88 7.30 10.64 11.13
N ARG A 89 8.48 11.25 10.98
CA ARG A 89 8.65 12.55 10.36
C ARG A 89 8.10 12.58 8.93
N PHE A 90 8.37 11.54 8.13
CA PHE A 90 7.83 11.46 6.78
C PHE A 90 6.30 11.38 6.78
N ILE A 91 5.70 10.54 7.64
CA ILE A 91 4.26 10.34 7.69
C ILE A 91 3.52 11.60 8.16
N PHE A 92 4.02 12.27 9.20
CA PHE A 92 3.26 13.33 9.86
C PHE A 92 3.61 14.74 9.38
N ASP A 93 4.83 14.99 8.91
CA ASP A 93 5.32 16.32 8.57
C ASP A 93 5.40 16.56 7.04
N SER A 94 5.42 15.49 6.22
CA SER A 94 5.43 15.64 4.77
C SER A 94 4.03 15.95 4.19
N PRO A 95 3.92 16.27 2.89
CA PRO A 95 2.63 16.45 2.22
C PRO A 95 1.77 15.18 2.12
N LEU A 96 2.25 14.01 2.58
CA LEU A 96 1.62 12.72 2.34
C LEU A 96 0.13 12.69 2.71
N ALA A 97 -0.23 13.11 3.93
CA ALA A 97 -1.62 13.11 4.38
C ALA A 97 -2.50 14.09 3.57
N ASP A 98 -1.93 15.25 3.20
CA ASP A 98 -2.66 16.27 2.44
C ASP A 98 -2.89 15.87 0.97
N LEU A 99 -2.02 15.02 0.40
CA LEU A 99 -2.19 14.44 -0.92
C LEU A 99 -3.19 13.28 -0.94
N VAL A 100 -3.28 12.52 0.15
CA VAL A 100 -4.15 11.33 0.22
C VAL A 100 -5.58 11.68 0.64
N TRP A 101 -5.74 12.56 1.64
CA TRP A 101 -7.06 12.83 2.24
C TRP A 101 -8.13 13.30 1.23
N PRO A 102 -7.85 14.20 0.28
CA PRO A 102 -8.85 14.63 -0.71
C PRO A 102 -9.36 13.49 -1.60
N LEU A 103 -8.61 12.40 -1.72
CA LEU A 103 -8.97 11.26 -2.57
C LEU A 103 -10.00 10.34 -1.93
N LEU A 104 -10.10 10.33 -0.58
CA LEU A 104 -10.95 9.38 0.15
C LEU A 104 -12.42 9.78 0.25
N ASP A 105 -12.76 11.03 0.01
CA ASP A 105 -14.11 11.57 0.29
C ASP A 105 -14.55 11.24 1.73
N SER A 106 -13.69 11.52 2.68
CA SER A 106 -13.84 11.17 4.09
C SER A 106 -13.71 12.38 4.99
N SER A 107 -14.49 12.42 6.07
CA SER A 107 -14.38 13.45 7.10
C SER A 107 -13.16 13.29 8.01
N THR A 108 -12.53 12.10 8.00
CA THR A 108 -11.35 11.79 8.78
C THR A 108 -10.30 11.07 7.96
N LEU A 109 -9.03 11.17 8.39
CA LEU A 109 -7.92 10.35 7.89
C LEU A 109 -7.16 9.83 9.09
N THR A 110 -7.15 8.51 9.26
CA THR A 110 -6.43 7.82 10.33
C THR A 110 -5.29 7.02 9.74
N LEU A 111 -4.11 7.11 10.32
CA LEU A 111 -2.99 6.24 10.00
C LEU A 111 -3.29 4.82 10.49
N PHE A 112 -3.22 3.84 9.59
CA PHE A 112 -3.38 2.44 9.95
C PHE A 112 -2.03 1.78 10.24
N TYR A 113 -1.15 1.72 9.24
CA TYR A 113 0.24 1.26 9.41
C TYR A 113 1.09 1.70 8.22
N ASP A 114 2.40 1.67 8.39
CA ASP A 114 3.37 1.80 7.31
C ASP A 114 3.91 0.43 6.89
N PHE A 115 4.40 0.36 5.66
CA PHE A 115 5.02 -0.85 5.13
C PHE A 115 6.24 -0.50 4.29
N LEU A 116 7.42 -0.88 4.81
CA LEU A 116 8.68 -0.76 4.10
C LEU A 116 8.90 -1.99 3.22
N LEU A 117 9.30 -1.79 1.98
CA LEU A 117 9.53 -2.84 0.98
C LEU A 117 10.84 -2.60 0.25
N ILE A 118 11.82 -3.49 0.42
CA ILE A 118 13.13 -3.40 -0.23
C ILE A 118 13.42 -4.69 -0.96
N LYS A 119 13.31 -4.68 -2.29
CA LYS A 119 13.73 -5.78 -3.15
C LYS A 119 15.11 -5.44 -3.70
N GLU A 120 16.15 -6.09 -3.19
CA GLU A 120 17.52 -5.90 -3.66
C GLU A 120 17.70 -6.37 -5.11
N ALA A 121 18.80 -5.97 -5.74
CA ALA A 121 19.13 -6.41 -7.09
C ALA A 121 19.08 -7.94 -7.20
N HIS A 122 18.45 -8.45 -8.26
CA HIS A 122 18.36 -9.90 -8.51
C HIS A 122 17.66 -10.71 -7.40
N SER A 123 16.58 -10.15 -6.84
CA SER A 123 15.59 -10.88 -6.02
C SER A 123 14.40 -11.32 -6.89
N ASP A 124 14.68 -12.14 -7.89
CA ASP A 124 13.78 -12.50 -8.98
C ASP A 124 12.54 -13.26 -8.48
N SER A 125 12.72 -14.09 -7.46
CA SER A 125 11.65 -14.92 -6.89
C SER A 125 10.78 -14.20 -5.85
N ALA A 126 11.14 -12.96 -5.46
CA ALA A 126 10.35 -12.15 -4.53
C ALA A 126 9.08 -11.60 -5.20
N LEU A 127 8.22 -12.50 -5.66
CA LEU A 127 6.93 -12.16 -6.26
C LEU A 127 5.92 -11.79 -5.19
N THR A 128 5.03 -10.85 -5.50
CA THR A 128 3.80 -10.63 -4.75
C THR A 128 2.65 -11.13 -5.63
N PRO A 129 1.94 -12.19 -5.27
CA PRO A 129 0.85 -12.76 -6.06
C PRO A 129 -0.34 -11.80 -6.16
N TRP A 130 -1.30 -12.06 -7.06
CA TRP A 130 -2.55 -11.32 -7.11
C TRP A 130 -3.31 -11.44 -5.80
N HIS A 131 -3.61 -10.30 -5.18
CA HIS A 131 -4.31 -10.18 -3.89
C HIS A 131 -5.01 -8.84 -3.79
N GLN A 132 -5.85 -8.69 -2.78
CA GLN A 132 -6.37 -7.41 -2.28
C GLN A 132 -5.94 -7.27 -0.82
N ASP A 133 -5.50 -6.06 -0.43
CA ASP A 133 -5.00 -5.81 0.92
C ASP A 133 -6.09 -6.02 1.99
N HIS A 134 -7.33 -5.65 1.67
CA HIS A 134 -8.46 -5.71 2.58
C HIS A 134 -8.70 -7.12 3.16
N SER A 135 -8.32 -8.15 2.42
CA SER A 135 -8.47 -9.55 2.86
C SER A 135 -7.59 -9.93 4.05
N TYR A 136 -6.57 -9.12 4.35
CA TYR A 136 -5.64 -9.35 5.47
C TYR A 136 -6.05 -8.56 6.72
N TYR A 137 -6.98 -7.61 6.58
CA TYR A 137 -7.31 -6.67 7.64
C TYR A 137 -8.53 -7.11 8.44
N PRO A 138 -8.55 -6.87 9.76
CA PRO A 138 -9.71 -7.09 10.62
C PRO A 138 -10.65 -5.87 10.57
N LEU A 139 -11.01 -5.44 9.36
CA LEU A 139 -11.75 -4.19 9.11
C LEU A 139 -13.03 -4.44 8.34
N ASP A 140 -14.07 -3.70 8.69
CA ASP A 140 -15.24 -3.43 7.86
C ASP A 140 -15.16 -1.97 7.38
N GLY A 141 -15.81 -1.68 6.26
CA GLY A 141 -15.76 -0.36 5.62
C GLY A 141 -15.07 -0.42 4.26
N THR A 142 -15.12 0.68 3.53
CA THR A 142 -14.61 0.76 2.14
C THR A 142 -13.54 1.82 1.95
N LYS A 143 -13.48 2.81 2.82
CA LYS A 143 -12.51 3.92 2.72
C LYS A 143 -11.16 3.54 3.32
N VAL A 144 -10.55 2.51 2.76
CA VAL A 144 -9.20 2.07 3.12
C VAL A 144 -8.32 2.18 1.89
N VAL A 145 -7.29 3.02 1.94
CA VAL A 145 -6.36 3.22 0.82
C VAL A 145 -4.93 2.98 1.24
N ASN A 146 -4.16 2.54 0.27
CA ASN A 146 -2.72 2.45 0.34
C ASN A 146 -2.10 3.61 -0.45
N SER A 147 -1.11 4.27 0.13
CA SER A 147 -0.24 5.24 -0.55
C SER A 147 1.17 4.68 -0.61
N TRP A 148 1.70 4.49 -1.82
CA TRP A 148 2.95 3.78 -2.06
C TRP A 148 3.93 4.68 -2.82
N VAL A 149 4.97 5.11 -2.14
CA VAL A 149 5.97 6.07 -2.65
C VAL A 149 7.16 5.32 -3.23
N ALA A 150 7.45 5.58 -4.50
CA ALA A 150 8.63 5.05 -5.16
C ALA A 150 9.89 5.77 -4.67
N LEU A 151 10.84 5.03 -4.11
CA LEU A 151 12.13 5.57 -3.68
C LEU A 151 13.18 5.45 -4.80
N ASP A 152 12.99 4.49 -5.68
CA ASP A 152 13.84 4.23 -6.83
C ASP A 152 13.07 4.40 -8.15
N HIS A 153 13.77 4.54 -9.28
CA HIS A 153 13.13 4.43 -10.58
C HIS A 153 12.64 3.00 -10.81
N ILE A 154 11.35 2.85 -11.09
CA ILE A 154 10.67 1.57 -11.30
C ILE A 154 10.19 1.48 -12.75
N PRO A 155 10.87 0.71 -13.61
CA PRO A 155 10.44 0.51 -14.99
C PRO A 155 9.21 -0.42 -15.06
N LEU A 156 8.49 -0.39 -16.19
CA LEU A 156 7.25 -1.14 -16.39
C LEU A 156 7.33 -2.62 -16.06
N GLU A 157 8.48 -3.26 -16.37
CA GLU A 157 8.70 -4.68 -16.11
C GLU A 157 8.77 -5.04 -14.62
N SER A 158 9.11 -4.05 -13.76
CA SER A 158 9.19 -4.20 -12.30
C SER A 158 8.07 -3.49 -11.55
N ALA A 159 7.16 -2.81 -12.26
CA ALA A 159 6.09 -2.04 -11.66
C ALA A 159 4.94 -2.93 -11.15
N LEU A 160 4.19 -2.40 -10.19
CA LEU A 160 2.94 -3.01 -9.71
C LEU A 160 1.92 -3.05 -10.84
N ARG A 161 1.08 -4.07 -10.81
CA ARG A 161 -0.01 -4.28 -11.75
C ARG A 161 -1.32 -4.34 -11.01
N PHE A 162 -2.34 -3.68 -11.52
CA PHE A 162 -3.65 -3.56 -10.92
C PHE A 162 -4.73 -4.05 -11.88
N LEU A 163 -5.74 -4.73 -11.36
CA LEU A 163 -6.94 -5.07 -12.12
C LEU A 163 -7.92 -3.91 -12.02
N ALA A 164 -8.13 -3.20 -13.13
CA ALA A 164 -8.99 -2.03 -13.20
C ALA A 164 -10.41 -2.31 -12.71
N GLY A 165 -10.92 -1.43 -11.83
CA GLY A 165 -12.28 -1.50 -11.32
C GLY A 165 -12.57 -2.66 -10.34
N SER A 166 -11.57 -3.49 -10.01
CA SER A 166 -11.77 -4.65 -9.14
C SER A 166 -12.21 -4.31 -7.71
N HIS A 167 -11.90 -3.10 -7.25
CA HIS A 167 -12.31 -2.58 -5.94
C HIS A 167 -13.82 -2.37 -5.81
N SER A 168 -14.53 -2.15 -6.91
CA SER A 168 -15.99 -1.96 -6.89
C SER A 168 -16.78 -3.24 -6.61
N SER A 169 -16.12 -4.40 -6.66
CA SER A 169 -16.71 -5.67 -6.27
C SER A 169 -16.77 -5.78 -4.75
N SER A 170 -17.92 -6.19 -4.22
CA SER A 170 -18.05 -6.56 -2.79
C SER A 170 -17.42 -7.91 -2.45
N THR A 171 -16.84 -8.61 -3.44
CA THR A 171 -16.22 -9.91 -3.25
C THR A 171 -14.89 -9.78 -2.56
N LEU A 172 -14.74 -10.44 -1.42
CA LEU A 172 -13.44 -10.66 -0.81
C LEU A 172 -12.84 -11.96 -1.35
N TYR A 173 -11.54 -11.90 -1.62
CA TYR A 173 -10.77 -13.06 -2.05
C TYR A 173 -9.90 -13.56 -0.90
N ARG A 174 -9.53 -14.84 -0.99
CA ARG A 174 -8.69 -15.46 0.03
C ARG A 174 -7.32 -14.80 0.08
N ALA A 175 -6.92 -14.34 1.27
CA ALA A 175 -5.56 -13.91 1.53
C ALA A 175 -4.60 -15.09 1.33
N VAL A 176 -3.51 -14.88 0.60
CA VAL A 176 -2.51 -15.88 0.26
C VAL A 176 -1.21 -15.59 0.98
N ASP A 177 -0.44 -16.62 1.25
CA ASP A 177 0.92 -16.46 1.74
C ASP A 177 1.83 -16.00 0.59
N PHE A 178 2.66 -14.98 0.80
CA PHE A 178 3.52 -14.45 -0.26
C PHE A 178 4.76 -15.32 -0.47
N ASP A 179 5.13 -16.14 0.52
CA ASP A 179 6.23 -17.10 0.41
C ASP A 179 5.80 -18.40 -0.23
N ASP A 180 4.54 -18.81 0.00
CA ASP A 180 3.89 -19.95 -0.66
C ASP A 180 2.51 -19.55 -1.15
N PRO A 181 2.37 -19.04 -2.38
CA PRO A 181 1.07 -18.64 -2.94
C PRO A 181 0.04 -19.78 -3.06
N SER A 182 0.46 -21.05 -2.91
CA SER A 182 -0.45 -22.19 -2.84
C SER A 182 -1.07 -22.36 -1.45
N ALA A 183 -0.42 -21.82 -0.42
CA ALA A 183 -0.91 -21.83 0.94
C ALA A 183 -1.87 -20.68 1.21
N ALA A 184 -2.77 -20.89 2.17
CA ALA A 184 -3.55 -19.80 2.73
C ALA A 184 -2.70 -19.06 3.78
N TYR A 185 -2.78 -17.75 3.77
CA TYR A 185 -2.22 -16.94 4.85
C TYR A 185 -2.78 -17.38 6.22
N ARG A 186 -1.98 -17.31 7.31
CA ARG A 186 -2.32 -17.92 8.61
C ARG A 186 -3.69 -17.54 9.20
N HIS A 187 -4.16 -16.33 8.88
CA HIS A 187 -5.47 -15.82 9.31
C HIS A 187 -6.47 -15.75 8.16
N ALA A 188 -6.16 -16.37 7.01
CA ALA A 188 -7.05 -16.31 5.85
C ALA A 188 -8.34 -17.08 6.10
N ARG A 189 -9.42 -16.53 5.59
CA ARG A 189 -10.69 -17.22 5.46
C ARG A 189 -10.59 -18.19 4.28
N SER A 190 -10.34 -19.46 4.59
CA SER A 190 -10.04 -20.51 3.59
C SER A 190 -11.21 -20.81 2.64
N GLU A 191 -12.44 -20.47 3.04
CA GLU A 191 -13.66 -20.60 2.24
C GLU A 191 -13.77 -19.56 1.10
N LEU A 192 -12.99 -18.48 1.17
CA LEU A 192 -13.00 -17.46 0.13
C LEU A 192 -12.30 -17.96 -1.15
N PRO A 193 -12.79 -17.55 -2.34
CA PRO A 193 -12.18 -17.92 -3.61
C PRO A 193 -10.82 -17.22 -3.80
N LEU A 194 -9.98 -17.77 -4.66
CA LEU A 194 -8.80 -17.06 -5.18
C LEU A 194 -9.22 -15.99 -6.19
N PRO A 195 -8.43 -14.92 -6.36
CA PRO A 195 -8.69 -13.89 -7.35
C PRO A 195 -8.78 -14.49 -8.77
N PRO A 196 -9.88 -14.29 -9.50
CA PRO A 196 -10.01 -14.74 -10.89
C PRO A 196 -9.33 -13.73 -11.81
N ILE A 197 -8.15 -14.05 -12.35
CA ILE A 197 -7.47 -13.19 -13.33
C ILE A 197 -7.60 -13.84 -14.70
N ASN A 198 -8.22 -13.13 -15.64
CA ASN A 198 -8.52 -13.61 -16.99
C ASN A 198 -7.65 -12.90 -18.04
N GLN A 199 -7.60 -13.46 -19.25
CA GLN A 199 -6.79 -12.93 -20.34
C GLN A 199 -7.31 -11.59 -20.89
N ASP A 200 -8.61 -11.37 -20.78
CA ASP A 200 -9.29 -10.17 -21.28
C ASP A 200 -9.38 -9.07 -20.22
N ASP A 201 -8.82 -9.30 -19.03
CA ASP A 201 -8.82 -8.34 -17.94
C ASP A 201 -8.00 -7.10 -18.30
N ARG A 202 -8.52 -5.95 -17.91
CA ARG A 202 -7.88 -4.65 -18.08
C ARG A 202 -6.85 -4.43 -16.98
N ILE A 203 -5.59 -4.68 -17.29
CA ILE A 203 -4.46 -4.55 -16.34
C ILE A 203 -3.81 -3.18 -16.48
N LEU A 204 -3.77 -2.44 -15.40
CA LEU A 204 -3.14 -1.13 -15.31
C LEU A 204 -1.72 -1.25 -14.76
N VAL A 205 -0.79 -0.53 -15.38
CA VAL A 205 0.62 -0.48 -14.98
C VAL A 205 1.23 0.84 -15.44
N THR A 206 2.15 1.40 -14.66
CA THR A 206 2.93 2.57 -15.08
C THR A 206 4.34 2.50 -14.52
N SER A 207 5.32 3.07 -15.23
CA SER A 207 6.65 3.28 -14.68
C SER A 207 6.63 4.44 -13.69
N LEU A 208 7.51 4.40 -12.68
CA LEU A 208 7.58 5.43 -11.65
C LEU A 208 8.99 6.01 -11.56
N GLN A 209 9.06 7.30 -11.32
CA GLN A 209 10.27 8.00 -10.92
C GLN A 209 10.34 8.08 -9.39
N PRO A 210 11.52 8.26 -8.80
CA PRO A 210 11.62 8.56 -7.37
C PRO A 210 10.75 9.78 -7.01
N GLY A 211 9.93 9.64 -5.97
CA GLY A 211 8.99 10.67 -5.54
C GLY A 211 7.60 10.58 -6.18
N ASP A 212 7.39 9.73 -7.17
CA ASP A 212 6.02 9.39 -7.61
C ASP A 212 5.30 8.54 -6.56
N MET A 213 3.99 8.71 -6.45
CA MET A 213 3.17 7.95 -5.50
C MET A 213 2.00 7.27 -6.21
N LEU A 214 1.79 5.99 -5.93
CA LEU A 214 0.55 5.28 -6.26
C LEU A 214 -0.40 5.36 -5.07
N VAL A 215 -1.69 5.55 -5.35
CA VAL A 215 -2.77 5.43 -4.35
C VAL A 215 -3.80 4.46 -4.89
N TRP A 216 -4.21 3.47 -4.08
CA TRP A 216 -5.24 2.50 -4.47
C TRP A 216 -6.12 2.09 -3.29
N TRP A 217 -7.36 1.69 -3.59
CA TRP A 217 -8.25 1.13 -2.59
C TRP A 217 -7.77 -0.25 -2.15
N SER A 218 -7.85 -0.55 -0.87
CA SER A 218 -7.43 -1.85 -0.31
C SER A 218 -8.15 -3.05 -0.94
N HIS A 219 -9.31 -2.85 -1.56
CA HIS A 219 -10.06 -3.84 -2.33
C HIS A 219 -9.55 -4.03 -3.76
N THR A 220 -8.67 -3.17 -4.26
CA THR A 220 -8.12 -3.30 -5.62
C THR A 220 -7.19 -4.49 -5.71
N LEU A 221 -7.51 -5.43 -6.62
CA LEU A 221 -6.63 -6.55 -6.91
C LEU A 221 -5.34 -6.06 -7.56
N HIS A 222 -4.22 -6.46 -6.99
CA HIS A 222 -2.92 -6.08 -7.50
C HIS A 222 -1.85 -7.16 -7.25
N CYS A 223 -0.74 -7.03 -7.96
CA CYS A 223 0.43 -7.91 -7.82
C CYS A 223 1.72 -7.15 -8.12
N ALA A 224 2.84 -7.74 -7.77
CA ALA A 224 4.15 -7.18 -8.12
C ALA A 224 5.12 -8.29 -8.55
N PRO A 225 5.91 -8.07 -9.62
CA PRO A 225 6.99 -8.98 -9.99
C PRO A 225 8.13 -8.92 -8.98
N GLY A 226 9.00 -9.93 -9.03
CA GLY A 226 10.30 -9.87 -8.39
C GLY A 226 11.20 -8.80 -9.03
N ASN A 227 12.31 -8.50 -8.38
CA ASN A 227 13.26 -7.51 -8.88
C ASN A 227 14.37 -8.19 -9.69
N ARG A 228 14.28 -8.11 -11.03
CA ARG A 228 15.28 -8.62 -11.98
C ARG A 228 16.33 -7.60 -12.39
N LEU A 229 16.20 -6.39 -11.86
CA LEU A 229 17.14 -5.30 -12.17
C LEU A 229 18.48 -5.55 -11.47
N ASP A 230 19.52 -4.89 -11.98
CA ASP A 230 20.86 -4.84 -11.41
C ASP A 230 20.99 -3.80 -10.27
N ARG A 231 19.86 -3.27 -9.81
CA ARG A 231 19.76 -2.29 -8.73
C ARG A 231 18.58 -2.59 -7.82
N ARG A 232 18.61 -1.99 -6.64
CA ARG A 232 17.51 -2.02 -5.66
C ARG A 232 16.21 -1.48 -6.27
N ARG A 233 15.08 -1.99 -5.77
CA ARG A 233 13.75 -1.43 -5.91
C ARG A 233 13.13 -1.29 -4.53
N ALA A 234 13.11 -0.08 -4.00
CA ALA A 234 12.56 0.22 -2.70
C ALA A 234 11.33 1.11 -2.80
N ALA A 235 10.44 0.94 -1.85
CA ALA A 235 9.26 1.76 -1.67
C ALA A 235 8.87 1.84 -0.21
N PHE A 236 8.24 2.96 0.14
CA PHE A 236 7.63 3.17 1.44
C PHE A 236 6.14 3.39 1.26
N SER A 237 5.35 2.59 1.95
CA SER A 237 3.91 2.57 1.84
C SER A 237 3.26 2.95 3.15
N VAL A 238 2.15 3.67 3.09
CA VAL A 238 1.34 4.02 4.26
C VAL A 238 -0.12 3.73 3.95
N ASN A 239 -0.76 3.03 4.86
CA ASN A 239 -2.17 2.66 4.76
C ASN A 239 -3.03 3.57 5.63
N TRP A 240 -4.16 3.98 5.09
CA TRP A 240 -5.03 4.99 5.67
C TRP A 240 -6.47 4.53 5.76
N LEU A 241 -7.15 4.97 6.82
CA LEU A 241 -8.55 4.68 7.09
C LEU A 241 -9.38 5.96 7.05
N GLY A 242 -10.54 5.87 6.41
CA GLY A 242 -11.57 6.91 6.43
C GLY A 242 -12.63 6.68 7.52
N ASP A 243 -13.63 7.53 7.48
CA ASP A 243 -14.69 7.66 8.50
C ASP A 243 -15.72 6.51 8.55
N ASP A 244 -15.75 5.62 7.53
CA ASP A 244 -16.63 4.46 7.50
C ASP A 244 -16.00 3.18 8.06
N VAL A 245 -14.72 3.25 8.49
CA VAL A 245 -13.95 2.06 8.84
C VAL A 245 -14.10 1.72 10.31
N THR A 246 -14.44 0.44 10.58
CA THR A 246 -14.55 -0.10 11.93
C THR A 246 -13.77 -1.40 12.08
N TYR A 247 -13.37 -1.71 13.32
CA TYR A 247 -12.76 -2.98 13.67
C TYR A 247 -13.80 -4.10 13.71
N ASN A 248 -13.57 -5.23 13.02
CA ASN A 248 -14.55 -6.32 12.94
C ASN A 248 -14.28 -7.49 13.88
N GLY A 249 -13.18 -7.44 14.64
CA GLY A 249 -12.84 -8.48 15.62
C GLY A 249 -12.28 -9.78 15.04
N GLN A 250 -12.02 -9.84 13.73
CA GLN A 250 -11.42 -11.02 13.11
C GLN A 250 -9.95 -11.17 13.49
N PRO A 251 -9.43 -12.41 13.59
CA PRO A 251 -8.01 -12.65 13.79
C PRO A 251 -7.18 -12.06 12.64
N ALA A 252 -6.10 -11.36 13.00
CA ALA A 252 -5.16 -10.76 12.05
C ALA A 252 -3.77 -10.68 12.68
N LEU A 253 -2.80 -10.07 11.97
CA LEU A 253 -1.49 -9.76 12.54
C LEU A 253 -1.60 -8.71 13.64
N ASP A 254 -0.70 -8.77 14.62
CA ASP A 254 -0.62 -7.81 15.72
C ASP A 254 -0.50 -6.36 15.22
N THR A 255 0.16 -6.13 14.08
CA THR A 255 0.23 -4.81 13.43
C THR A 255 -1.15 -4.20 13.19
N TYR A 256 -2.16 -5.00 12.88
CA TYR A 256 -3.52 -4.57 12.52
C TYR A 256 -4.50 -4.58 13.70
N ILE A 257 -4.06 -5.00 14.88
CA ILE A 257 -4.92 -5.17 16.05
C ILE A 257 -4.50 -4.17 17.14
N ASP A 258 -5.48 -3.51 17.73
CA ASP A 258 -5.32 -2.84 19.02
C ASP A 258 -6.19 -3.58 20.05
N PRO A 259 -5.60 -4.11 21.15
CA PRO A 259 -6.35 -4.84 22.16
C PRO A 259 -7.37 -3.97 22.91
N LEU A 260 -7.33 -2.65 22.74
CA LEU A 260 -8.28 -1.73 23.32
C LEU A 260 -9.57 -1.59 22.47
N LEU A 261 -9.56 -2.07 21.20
CA LEU A 261 -10.72 -1.99 20.32
C LEU A 261 -11.63 -3.21 20.45
N SER A 262 -12.93 -2.95 20.43
CA SER A 262 -13.98 -3.97 20.32
C SER A 262 -14.58 -3.97 18.91
N SER A 263 -15.17 -5.10 18.51
CA SER A 263 -15.87 -5.17 17.21
C SER A 263 -16.96 -4.09 17.10
N GLY A 264 -16.90 -3.32 16.01
CA GLY A 264 -17.77 -2.18 15.74
C GLY A 264 -17.17 -0.83 16.13
N ASP A 265 -16.06 -0.78 16.86
CA ASP A 265 -15.37 0.46 17.19
C ASP A 265 -14.70 1.08 15.96
N HIS A 266 -14.70 2.41 15.87
CA HIS A 266 -13.84 3.09 14.91
C HIS A 266 -12.37 2.85 15.23
N VAL A 267 -11.57 2.60 14.20
CA VAL A 267 -10.14 2.31 14.36
C VAL A 267 -9.37 3.62 14.54
N VAL A 268 -9.27 4.06 15.79
CA VAL A 268 -8.56 5.28 16.19
C VAL A 268 -7.99 5.12 17.60
N GLY A 269 -6.79 5.64 17.84
CA GLY A 269 -6.10 5.55 19.13
C GLY A 269 -4.61 5.84 18.99
N ASP A 270 -3.83 5.56 20.03
CA ASP A 270 -2.38 5.79 20.01
C ASP A 270 -1.68 4.96 18.93
N LYS A 271 -2.17 3.75 18.70
CA LYS A 271 -1.65 2.86 17.65
C LYS A 271 -2.11 3.27 16.25
N PHE A 272 -3.30 3.84 16.14
CA PHE A 272 -3.92 4.27 14.90
C PHE A 272 -4.29 5.77 15.00
N PRO A 273 -3.31 6.68 14.92
CA PRO A 273 -3.53 8.09 15.17
C PRO A 273 -4.40 8.75 14.10
N LEU A 274 -5.36 9.57 14.56
CA LEU A 274 -6.13 10.45 13.70
C LEU A 274 -5.21 11.58 13.18
N VAL A 275 -5.03 11.66 11.86
CA VAL A 275 -4.09 12.60 11.23
C VAL A 275 -4.79 13.83 10.67
N ARG A 276 -5.99 13.65 10.11
CA ARG A 276 -6.82 14.76 9.59
C ARG A 276 -8.26 14.57 10.02
N GLN A 277 -8.95 15.69 10.26
CA GLN A 277 -10.39 15.71 10.55
C GLN A 277 -11.00 17.01 10.00
N SER A 278 -12.11 16.89 9.26
CA SER A 278 -12.88 18.07 8.84
C SER A 278 -13.55 18.71 10.04
N VAL A 279 -13.45 20.03 10.13
CA VAL A 279 -14.22 20.80 11.11
C VAL A 279 -15.66 20.83 10.63
N ALA A 280 -16.60 20.33 11.44
CA ALA A 280 -18.01 20.50 11.13
C ALA A 280 -18.30 22.01 10.95
N PRO A 281 -19.01 22.45 9.90
CA PRO A 281 -19.43 23.82 9.80
C PRO A 281 -20.22 24.17 11.05
N ASN A 282 -19.77 25.17 11.81
CA ASN A 282 -20.50 25.69 12.95
C ASN A 282 -21.90 26.08 12.45
N GLY A 283 -22.93 25.32 12.89
CA GLY A 283 -24.33 25.55 12.59
C GLY A 283 -24.87 26.84 13.17
#